data_1c345a7dc6b09fc1fdc2837114ee4da3
#
_entry.id   1c345a7dc6b09fc1fdc2837114ee4da3
#
_cell.length_a   1.000
_cell.length_b   1.000
_cell.length_c   1.000
_cell.angle_alpha   90.00
_cell.angle_beta   90.00
_cell.angle_gamma   90.00
#
_symmetry.space_group_name_H-M   'P 1'
#
loop_
_entity.id
_entity.type
_entity.pdbx_description
1 polymer ?
#
loop_
_entity_poly.entity_id
_entity_poly.type
_entity_poly.pdbx_seq_one_letter_code
_entity_poly.pdbx_strand_id
1 'polypeptide(L)'
;MEIVFEKFCCPPDGYEEKHYRDESIGPYGIIGTRGPRSKGDIFYNHMPAAELKGKLGPEIFDSYFKFCVVRNPYDKVVSYFWHMLNDKESKRLGDAPFDLVRTKFREFLRAKNQMPLDRDVFTINGDVIVDEFIRYESLEPGVQSICDKLGVAYAMGSLGRYKSGIRVRNEPFADYYDATAKAVVCNQFRFEIDAFGYSF
;
A
#
# COMPACT_ATOMS: atom_id res chain seq x y z
N MET A 1 -0.44 8.23 0.87
CA MET A 1 -1.19 8.17 2.14
C MET A 1 -0.34 8.64 3.33
N GLU A 2 0.71 7.97 3.70
CA GLU A 2 1.58 8.37 4.82
C GLU A 2 1.93 9.85 4.78
N ILE A 3 2.37 10.36 3.63
CA ILE A 3 2.76 11.75 3.41
C ILE A 3 1.69 12.76 3.88
N VAL A 4 0.42 12.45 3.74
CA VAL A 4 -0.68 13.34 4.19
C VAL A 4 -0.66 13.54 5.70
N PHE A 5 -0.33 12.49 6.45
CA PHE A 5 -0.35 12.50 7.91
C PHE A 5 0.99 12.85 8.55
N GLU A 6 2.10 12.68 7.84
CA GLU A 6 3.45 12.96 8.33
C GLU A 6 3.63 14.39 8.83
N LYS A 7 3.00 15.37 8.19
CA LYS A 7 3.04 16.78 8.59
C LYS A 7 2.54 17.02 10.02
N PHE A 8 1.66 16.16 10.53
CA PHE A 8 1.14 16.25 11.90
C PHE A 8 2.09 15.65 12.94
N CYS A 9 3.08 14.89 12.48
CA CYS A 9 4.14 14.30 13.32
C CYS A 9 5.44 15.14 13.32
N CYS A 10 5.38 16.37 12.82
CA CYS A 10 6.50 17.31 12.76
C CYS A 10 6.13 18.64 13.44
N PRO A 11 7.12 19.47 13.84
CA PRO A 11 6.86 20.86 14.20
C PRO A 11 6.13 21.60 13.07
N PRO A 12 5.27 22.58 13.37
CA PRO A 12 4.48 23.28 12.35
C PRO A 12 5.29 23.83 11.18
N ASP A 13 6.50 24.32 11.44
CA ASP A 13 7.40 24.90 10.43
C ASP A 13 8.52 23.92 9.99
N GLY A 14 8.46 22.65 10.42
CA GLY A 14 9.54 21.67 10.21
C GLY A 14 9.22 20.57 9.22
N TYR A 15 8.05 20.61 8.57
CA TYR A 15 7.68 19.58 7.61
C TYR A 15 8.20 19.86 6.21
N GLU A 16 8.92 18.90 5.66
CA GLU A 16 9.33 18.87 4.26
C GLU A 16 8.80 17.57 3.61
N GLU A 17 8.04 17.70 2.54
CA GLU A 17 7.53 16.56 1.81
C GLU A 17 8.65 15.88 1.03
N LYS A 18 8.91 14.60 1.35
CA LYS A 18 9.94 13.78 0.67
C LYS A 18 9.37 12.43 0.28
N HIS A 19 9.75 11.94 -0.90
CA HIS A 19 9.38 10.58 -1.34
C HIS A 19 10.06 9.51 -0.49
N TYR A 20 11.37 9.65 -0.27
CA TYR A 20 12.13 8.85 0.70
C TYR A 20 12.42 9.69 1.92
N ARG A 21 12.35 9.06 3.08
CA ARG A 21 12.71 9.72 4.33
C ARG A 21 13.25 8.72 5.34
N ASP A 22 14.14 9.20 6.18
CA ASP A 22 14.63 8.48 7.34
C ASP A 22 13.58 8.47 8.46
N GLU A 23 13.73 7.55 9.41
CA GLU A 23 12.94 7.53 10.62
C GLU A 23 13.03 8.86 11.37
N SER A 24 11.93 9.31 11.93
CA SER A 24 11.89 10.44 12.84
C SER A 24 11.04 10.10 14.06
N ILE A 25 11.63 10.26 15.24
CA ILE A 25 10.97 10.07 16.53
C ILE A 25 11.09 11.36 17.31
N GLY A 26 9.96 11.96 17.67
CA GLY A 26 9.97 13.26 18.36
C GLY A 26 8.71 13.51 19.19
N PRO A 27 8.63 14.67 19.83
CA PRO A 27 7.51 15.01 20.70
C PRO A 27 6.16 15.15 19.94
N TYR A 28 6.21 15.30 18.62
CA TYR A 28 5.01 15.41 17.79
C TYR A 28 4.54 14.04 17.24
N GLY A 29 5.37 13.00 17.31
CA GLY A 29 5.02 11.67 16.85
C GLY A 29 6.19 10.88 16.30
N ILE A 30 5.84 9.77 15.65
CA ILE A 30 6.78 8.84 15.02
C ILE A 30 6.46 8.76 13.53
N ILE A 31 7.49 8.89 12.71
CA ILE A 31 7.44 8.64 11.28
C ILE A 31 8.45 7.55 10.97
N GLY A 32 7.99 6.43 10.46
CA GLY A 32 8.89 5.33 10.07
C GLY A 32 9.64 5.63 8.78
N THR A 33 10.80 5.00 8.63
CA THR A 33 11.61 5.06 7.40
C THR A 33 10.77 4.67 6.18
N ARG A 34 10.84 5.49 5.13
CA ARG A 34 10.28 5.19 3.81
C ARG A 34 11.39 5.20 2.76
N GLY A 35 11.76 4.01 2.31
CA GLY A 35 12.88 3.79 1.41
C GLY A 35 13.83 2.72 1.92
N PRO A 36 15.11 2.75 1.52
CA PRO A 36 16.12 1.84 2.04
C PRO A 36 16.27 1.99 3.55
N ARG A 37 16.20 0.88 4.29
CA ARG A 37 16.35 0.89 5.74
C ARG A 37 17.81 1.08 6.14
N SER A 38 18.04 1.94 7.12
CA SER A 38 19.33 2.07 7.80
C SER A 38 19.44 1.09 8.96
N LYS A 39 20.68 0.73 9.33
CA LYS A 39 20.96 -0.20 10.42
C LYS A 39 20.64 0.42 11.78
N GLY A 40 19.49 0.56 12.19
CA GLY A 40 19.12 1.21 13.46
C GLY A 40 17.69 1.72 13.41
N ASP A 41 17.09 1.72 12.22
CA ASP A 41 15.70 2.08 12.07
C ASP A 41 14.81 1.17 12.89
N ILE A 42 14.05 1.75 13.80
CA ILE A 42 13.11 1.06 14.67
C ILE A 42 11.77 0.91 13.95
N PHE A 43 11.30 2.00 13.33
CA PHE A 43 10.03 2.07 12.63
C PHE A 43 10.24 2.25 11.13
N TYR A 44 9.46 1.57 10.32
CA TYR A 44 9.58 1.57 8.87
C TYR A 44 8.23 1.32 8.18
N ASN A 45 8.13 1.73 6.93
CA ASN A 45 6.93 1.50 6.12
C ASN A 45 6.67 -0.01 5.92
N HIS A 46 5.40 -0.39 5.88
CA HIS A 46 4.93 -1.79 5.81
C HIS A 46 5.37 -2.66 7.01
N MET A 47 5.64 -2.06 8.17
CA MET A 47 5.93 -2.81 9.38
C MET A 47 4.74 -3.68 9.78
N PRO A 48 4.93 -4.98 10.08
CA PRO A 48 3.87 -5.82 10.60
C PRO A 48 3.28 -5.28 11.90
N ALA A 49 1.96 -5.37 12.06
CA ALA A 49 1.26 -4.83 13.23
C ALA A 49 1.73 -5.44 14.56
N ALA A 50 2.06 -6.74 14.56
CA ALA A 50 2.60 -7.41 15.74
C ALA A 50 3.96 -6.83 16.16
N GLU A 51 4.84 -6.54 15.19
CA GLU A 51 6.13 -5.90 15.44
C GLU A 51 5.93 -4.47 15.95
N LEU A 52 5.04 -3.70 15.31
CA LEU A 52 4.71 -2.34 15.73
C LEU A 52 4.18 -2.31 17.17
N LYS A 53 3.26 -3.23 17.52
CA LYS A 53 2.73 -3.36 18.88
C LYS A 53 3.83 -3.69 19.89
N GLY A 54 4.75 -4.58 19.53
CA GLY A 54 5.89 -4.93 20.37
C GLY A 54 6.83 -3.75 20.65
N LYS A 55 7.01 -2.85 19.68
CA LYS A 55 7.89 -1.68 19.80
C LYS A 55 7.24 -0.50 20.54
N LEU A 56 5.97 -0.24 20.30
CA LEU A 56 5.22 0.83 20.98
C LEU A 56 4.79 0.47 22.39
N GLY A 57 4.67 -0.82 22.68
CA GLY A 57 3.99 -1.34 23.86
C GLY A 57 2.48 -1.39 23.68
N PRO A 58 1.80 -2.33 24.38
CA PRO A 58 0.37 -2.57 24.19
C PRO A 58 -0.49 -1.36 24.57
N GLU A 59 -0.15 -0.64 25.63
CA GLU A 59 -0.93 0.51 26.12
C GLU A 59 -1.02 1.62 25.04
N ILE A 60 0.11 1.99 24.43
CA ILE A 60 0.15 3.00 23.37
C ILE A 60 -0.54 2.48 22.12
N PHE A 61 -0.18 1.27 21.68
CA PHE A 61 -0.73 0.68 20.47
C PHE A 61 -2.25 0.55 20.52
N ASP A 62 -2.80 0.07 21.63
CA ASP A 62 -4.24 -0.18 21.77
C ASP A 62 -5.04 1.11 21.93
N SER A 63 -4.44 2.19 22.46
CA SER A 63 -5.09 3.50 22.61
C SER A 63 -5.20 4.31 21.31
N TYR A 64 -4.37 4.02 20.31
CA TYR A 64 -4.36 4.79 19.06
C TYR A 64 -5.45 4.32 18.11
N PHE A 65 -6.07 5.29 17.43
CA PHE A 65 -6.91 5.00 16.26
C PHE A 65 -6.04 4.51 15.10
N LYS A 66 -6.33 3.32 14.62
CA LYS A 66 -5.55 2.62 13.60
C LYS A 66 -6.32 2.51 12.31
N PHE A 67 -5.70 2.89 11.20
CA PHE A 67 -6.30 2.70 9.89
C PHE A 67 -5.24 2.27 8.87
N CYS A 68 -5.68 1.60 7.81
CA CYS A 68 -4.81 1.28 6.70
C CYS A 68 -5.54 1.37 5.35
N VAL A 69 -4.76 1.33 4.26
CA VAL A 69 -5.29 1.32 2.90
C VAL A 69 -5.31 -0.10 2.37
N VAL A 70 -6.45 -0.49 1.82
CA VAL A 70 -6.61 -1.76 1.11
C VAL A 70 -6.93 -1.50 -0.36
N ARG A 71 -6.56 -2.40 -1.23
CA ARG A 71 -6.77 -2.30 -2.68
C ARG A 71 -7.26 -3.62 -3.23
N ASN A 72 -8.08 -3.57 -4.28
CA ASN A 72 -8.50 -4.77 -5.00
C ASN A 72 -7.27 -5.62 -5.35
N PRO A 73 -7.16 -6.87 -4.86
CA PRO A 73 -6.00 -7.72 -5.06
C PRO A 73 -5.64 -7.93 -6.53
N TYR A 74 -6.63 -8.03 -7.41
CA TYR A 74 -6.39 -8.22 -8.84
C TYR A 74 -5.73 -6.99 -9.45
N ASP A 75 -6.19 -5.78 -9.12
CA ASP A 75 -5.55 -4.54 -9.58
C ASP A 75 -4.18 -4.30 -8.93
N LYS A 76 -4.05 -4.64 -7.64
CA LYS A 76 -2.78 -4.60 -6.90
C LYS A 76 -1.70 -5.45 -7.59
N VAL A 77 -2.04 -6.68 -7.97
CA VAL A 77 -1.08 -7.61 -8.61
C VAL A 77 -0.64 -7.14 -9.98
N VAL A 78 -1.54 -6.56 -10.78
CA VAL A 78 -1.16 -5.91 -12.05
C VAL A 78 -0.22 -4.73 -11.82
N SER A 79 -0.53 -3.89 -10.83
CA SER A 79 0.33 -2.78 -10.44
C SER A 79 1.71 -3.26 -9.97
N TYR A 80 1.74 -4.34 -9.19
CA TYR A 80 2.99 -4.95 -8.70
C TYR A 80 3.82 -5.56 -9.84
N PHE A 81 3.19 -6.20 -10.82
CA PHE A 81 3.87 -6.67 -12.03
C PHE A 81 4.66 -5.53 -12.70
N TRP A 82 4.00 -4.40 -12.96
CA TRP A 82 4.65 -3.23 -13.56
C TRP A 82 5.76 -2.65 -12.68
N HIS A 83 5.56 -2.65 -11.37
CA HIS A 83 6.56 -2.17 -10.40
C HIS A 83 7.83 -3.01 -10.37
N MET A 84 7.73 -4.30 -10.67
CA MET A 84 8.87 -5.24 -10.68
C MET A 84 9.69 -5.18 -11.96
N LEU A 85 9.21 -4.51 -13.00
CA LEU A 85 9.95 -4.30 -14.24
C LEU A 85 10.97 -3.17 -14.07
N ASN A 86 12.13 -3.31 -14.65
CA ASN A 86 13.04 -2.18 -14.83
C ASN A 86 12.53 -1.23 -15.92
N ASP A 87 13.06 -0.01 -15.97
CA ASP A 87 12.60 1.03 -16.90
C ASP A 87 12.64 0.57 -18.37
N LYS A 88 13.68 -0.17 -18.76
CA LYS A 88 13.83 -0.67 -20.12
C LYS A 88 12.75 -1.70 -20.50
N GLU A 89 12.44 -2.61 -19.59
CA GLU A 89 11.39 -3.62 -19.78
C GLU A 89 10.01 -2.98 -19.74
N SER A 90 9.78 -2.07 -18.81
CA SER A 90 8.54 -1.33 -18.70
C SER A 90 8.23 -0.57 -19.98
N LYS A 91 9.20 0.19 -20.52
CA LYS A 91 9.05 0.88 -21.81
C LYS A 91 8.77 -0.09 -22.95
N ARG A 92 9.56 -1.16 -23.06
CA ARG A 92 9.39 -2.17 -24.12
C ARG A 92 7.99 -2.81 -24.10
N LEU A 93 7.48 -3.15 -22.92
CA LEU A 93 6.14 -3.72 -22.77
C LEU A 93 5.03 -2.67 -22.93
N GLY A 94 5.32 -1.41 -22.60
CA GLY A 94 4.40 -0.29 -22.86
C GLY A 94 4.08 -0.13 -24.34
N ASP A 95 5.08 -0.30 -25.21
CA ASP A 95 4.97 -0.17 -26.67
C ASP A 95 4.56 -1.49 -27.37
N ALA A 96 4.55 -2.62 -26.66
CA ALA A 96 4.30 -3.94 -27.22
C ALA A 96 2.82 -4.23 -27.46
N PRO A 97 2.46 -5.17 -28.37
CA PRO A 97 1.11 -5.70 -28.44
C PRO A 97 0.62 -6.23 -27.09
N PHE A 98 -0.62 -5.98 -26.71
CA PHE A 98 -1.15 -6.32 -25.40
C PHE A 98 -1.11 -7.83 -25.09
N ASP A 99 -1.25 -8.68 -26.09
CA ASP A 99 -1.13 -10.13 -25.91
C ASP A 99 0.25 -10.57 -25.41
N LEU A 100 1.32 -9.86 -25.81
CA LEU A 100 2.65 -10.09 -25.25
C LEU A 100 2.70 -9.66 -23.76
N VAL A 101 2.09 -8.54 -23.41
CA VAL A 101 2.00 -8.08 -22.02
C VAL A 101 1.26 -9.09 -21.16
N ARG A 102 0.10 -9.59 -21.62
CA ARG A 102 -0.66 -10.66 -20.95
C ARG A 102 0.17 -11.94 -20.74
N THR A 103 0.94 -12.31 -21.76
CA THR A 103 1.82 -13.46 -21.67
C THR A 103 2.88 -13.25 -20.59
N LYS A 104 3.55 -12.09 -20.58
CA LYS A 104 4.55 -11.73 -19.57
C LYS A 104 3.97 -11.64 -18.15
N PHE A 105 2.78 -11.11 -18.00
CA PHE A 105 2.07 -11.09 -16.74
C PHE A 105 1.80 -12.51 -16.20
N ARG A 106 1.36 -13.43 -17.06
CA ARG A 106 1.14 -14.85 -16.66
C ARG A 106 2.43 -15.58 -16.32
N GLU A 107 3.51 -15.30 -17.05
CA GLU A 107 4.85 -15.81 -16.73
C GLU A 107 5.29 -15.30 -15.34
N PHE A 108 5.10 -14.02 -15.08
CA PHE A 108 5.40 -13.40 -13.78
C PHE A 108 4.61 -14.08 -12.64
N LEU A 109 3.32 -14.32 -12.79
CA LEU A 109 2.50 -15.01 -11.79
C LEU A 109 2.99 -16.44 -11.52
N ARG A 110 3.43 -17.16 -12.55
CA ARG A 110 3.95 -18.54 -12.41
C ARG A 110 5.33 -18.56 -11.73
N ALA A 111 6.16 -17.57 -11.99
CA ALA A 111 7.50 -17.47 -11.40
C ALA A 111 7.49 -17.03 -9.94
N LYS A 112 6.44 -16.33 -9.50
CA LYS A 112 6.29 -15.82 -8.14
C LYS A 112 5.51 -16.81 -7.28
N ASN A 113 6.22 -17.51 -6.40
CA ASN A 113 5.60 -18.41 -5.43
C ASN A 113 4.75 -17.68 -4.38
N GLN A 114 5.10 -16.41 -4.07
CA GLN A 114 4.35 -15.55 -3.15
C GLN A 114 4.32 -14.12 -3.66
N MET A 115 3.14 -13.52 -3.65
CA MET A 115 2.95 -12.09 -3.82
C MET A 115 3.09 -11.37 -2.48
N PRO A 116 3.45 -10.07 -2.45
CA PRO A 116 3.48 -9.31 -1.22
C PRO A 116 2.06 -9.21 -0.64
N LEU A 117 1.84 -9.88 0.48
CA LEU A 117 0.61 -9.80 1.26
C LEU A 117 0.74 -8.67 2.28
N ASP A 118 -0.27 -7.81 2.37
CA ASP A 118 -0.30 -6.74 3.37
C ASP A 118 -1.00 -7.19 4.67
N ARG A 119 -1.44 -8.45 4.73
CA ARG A 119 -2.24 -8.98 5.83
C ARG A 119 -1.60 -8.72 7.20
N ASP A 120 -0.31 -8.95 7.33
CA ASP A 120 0.41 -8.77 8.60
C ASP A 120 0.50 -7.30 9.05
N VAL A 121 0.26 -6.35 8.13
CA VAL A 121 0.23 -4.91 8.46
C VAL A 121 -1.01 -4.54 9.26
N PHE A 122 -2.12 -5.25 9.06
CA PHE A 122 -3.39 -4.93 9.68
C PHE A 122 -4.03 -6.08 10.50
N THR A 123 -3.29 -7.20 10.65
CA THR A 123 -3.74 -8.30 11.52
C THR A 123 -2.65 -8.73 12.51
N ILE A 124 -3.09 -9.23 13.66
CA ILE A 124 -2.24 -9.94 14.63
C ILE A 124 -2.91 -11.29 14.91
N ASN A 125 -2.18 -12.39 14.74
CA ASN A 125 -2.69 -13.76 14.88
C ASN A 125 -3.94 -14.07 14.03
N GLY A 126 -4.11 -13.36 12.92
CA GLY A 126 -5.26 -13.50 12.03
C GLY A 126 -6.44 -12.58 12.34
N ASP A 127 -6.45 -11.93 13.50
CA ASP A 127 -7.48 -10.96 13.89
C ASP A 127 -7.15 -9.58 13.32
N VAL A 128 -8.15 -8.92 12.73
CA VAL A 128 -8.04 -7.53 12.27
C VAL A 128 -7.92 -6.61 13.47
N ILE A 129 -6.87 -5.77 13.48
CA ILE A 129 -6.55 -4.87 14.62
C ILE A 129 -6.68 -3.39 14.27
N VAL A 130 -7.03 -3.06 13.05
CA VAL A 130 -7.27 -1.67 12.63
C VAL A 130 -8.75 -1.31 12.79
N ASP A 131 -8.99 -0.05 13.11
CA ASP A 131 -10.33 0.46 13.38
C ASP A 131 -11.07 0.82 12.10
N GLU A 132 -10.31 1.18 11.03
CA GLU A 132 -10.90 1.57 9.74
C GLU A 132 -10.00 1.24 8.54
N PHE A 133 -10.66 0.96 7.40
CA PHE A 133 -9.98 0.73 6.13
C PHE A 133 -10.37 1.78 5.10
N ILE A 134 -9.37 2.34 4.43
CA ILE A 134 -9.55 3.18 3.26
C ILE A 134 -9.39 2.31 2.02
N ARG A 135 -10.39 2.31 1.13
CA ARG A 135 -10.27 1.65 -0.16
C ARG A 135 -9.45 2.52 -1.12
N TYR A 136 -8.44 1.94 -1.75
CA TYR A 136 -7.61 2.63 -2.73
C TYR A 136 -8.45 3.19 -3.90
N GLU A 137 -9.50 2.49 -4.27
CA GLU A 137 -10.43 2.84 -5.34
C GLU A 137 -11.24 4.12 -5.05
N SER A 138 -11.36 4.49 -3.77
CA SER A 138 -11.98 5.71 -3.27
C SER A 138 -11.08 6.41 -2.25
N LEU A 139 -9.80 6.53 -2.59
CA LEU A 139 -8.74 6.94 -1.67
C LEU A 139 -9.00 8.30 -1.05
N GLU A 140 -9.33 9.29 -1.86
CA GLU A 140 -9.48 10.67 -1.40
C GLU A 140 -10.68 10.89 -0.46
N PRO A 141 -11.88 10.39 -0.76
CA PRO A 141 -12.98 10.40 0.20
C PRO A 141 -12.66 9.66 1.50
N GLY A 142 -11.93 8.54 1.42
CA GLY A 142 -11.49 7.78 2.59
C GLY A 142 -10.52 8.58 3.46
N VAL A 143 -9.55 9.29 2.85
CA VAL A 143 -8.64 10.18 3.59
C VAL A 143 -9.40 11.31 4.26
N GLN A 144 -10.34 11.94 3.56
CA GLN A 144 -11.17 13.00 4.14
C GLN A 144 -11.91 12.48 5.39
N SER A 145 -12.55 11.31 5.28
CA SER A 145 -13.27 10.70 6.41
C SER A 145 -12.36 10.47 7.64
N ILE A 146 -11.15 9.98 7.42
CA ILE A 146 -10.18 9.81 8.52
C ILE A 146 -9.76 11.16 9.10
N CYS A 147 -9.48 12.15 8.27
CA CYS A 147 -9.12 13.49 8.73
C CYS A 147 -10.23 14.13 9.56
N ASP A 148 -11.48 13.99 9.13
CA ASP A 148 -12.66 14.48 9.87
C ASP A 148 -12.79 13.81 11.26
N LYS A 149 -12.56 12.49 11.32
CA LYS A 149 -12.56 11.75 12.61
C LYS A 149 -11.44 12.16 13.54
N LEU A 150 -10.27 12.48 13.00
CA LEU A 150 -9.11 12.92 13.77
C LEU A 150 -9.13 14.41 14.07
N GLY A 151 -10.09 15.18 13.54
CA GLY A 151 -10.16 16.63 13.71
C GLY A 151 -9.01 17.38 13.04
N VAL A 152 -8.41 16.81 11.99
CA VAL A 152 -7.28 17.41 11.26
C VAL A 152 -7.72 17.93 9.89
N ALA A 153 -7.17 19.09 9.50
CA ALA A 153 -7.52 19.71 8.24
C ALA A 153 -6.96 18.93 7.03
N TYR A 154 -7.83 18.65 6.07
CA TYR A 154 -7.47 18.08 4.79
C TYR A 154 -8.08 18.89 3.64
N ALA A 155 -7.31 19.16 2.61
CA ALA A 155 -7.78 19.82 1.39
C ALA A 155 -8.00 18.78 0.29
N MET A 156 -9.24 18.60 -0.15
CA MET A 156 -9.57 17.73 -1.28
C MET A 156 -8.75 18.14 -2.52
N GLY A 157 -8.25 17.14 -3.26
CA GLY A 157 -7.36 17.38 -4.41
C GLY A 157 -5.87 17.53 -4.04
N SER A 158 -5.52 17.52 -2.75
CA SER A 158 -4.12 17.65 -2.30
C SER A 158 -3.34 16.33 -2.27
N LEU A 159 -3.98 15.21 -2.55
CA LEU A 159 -3.27 13.92 -2.66
C LEU A 159 -2.30 13.94 -3.84
N GLY A 160 -1.00 13.95 -3.53
CA GLY A 160 0.04 13.81 -4.54
C GLY A 160 -0.07 12.47 -5.28
N ARG A 161 0.15 12.50 -6.59
CA ARG A 161 0.15 11.29 -7.43
C ARG A 161 1.51 10.59 -7.38
N TYR A 162 1.81 9.94 -6.27
CA TYR A 162 3.04 9.17 -6.13
C TYR A 162 2.94 7.84 -6.87
N LYS A 163 4.01 7.47 -7.59
CA LYS A 163 4.10 6.24 -8.39
C LYS A 163 3.02 6.10 -9.48
N SER A 164 2.42 7.19 -9.93
CA SER A 164 1.35 7.18 -10.94
C SER A 164 1.83 6.80 -12.35
N GLY A 165 3.12 6.82 -12.64
CA GLY A 165 3.69 6.46 -13.95
C GLY A 165 4.23 5.03 -14.06
N ILE A 166 4.14 4.23 -13.00
CA ILE A 166 4.72 2.87 -13.00
C ILE A 166 3.96 1.94 -13.95
N ARG A 167 2.64 1.97 -13.89
CA ARG A 167 1.80 1.27 -14.87
C ARG A 167 1.67 2.15 -16.10
N VAL A 168 2.46 1.85 -17.13
CA VAL A 168 2.53 2.64 -18.36
C VAL A 168 1.38 2.39 -19.35
N ARG A 169 0.42 1.52 -18.99
CA ARG A 169 -0.72 1.13 -19.81
C ARG A 169 -2.04 1.35 -19.10
N ASN A 170 -3.09 1.63 -19.88
CA ASN A 170 -4.42 2.00 -19.38
C ASN A 170 -5.47 0.88 -19.48
N GLU A 171 -5.11 -0.29 -20.02
CA GLU A 171 -6.06 -1.41 -20.12
C GLU A 171 -6.58 -1.78 -18.71
N PRO A 172 -7.86 -2.10 -18.56
CA PRO A 172 -8.43 -2.56 -17.30
C PRO A 172 -7.62 -3.74 -16.73
N PHE A 173 -7.50 -3.83 -15.40
CA PHE A 173 -6.75 -4.95 -14.80
C PHE A 173 -7.32 -6.31 -15.21
N ALA A 174 -8.64 -6.39 -15.40
CA ALA A 174 -9.32 -7.63 -15.79
C ALA A 174 -8.80 -8.20 -17.10
N ASP A 175 -8.37 -7.37 -18.04
CA ASP A 175 -7.89 -7.81 -19.35
C ASP A 175 -6.55 -8.54 -19.29
N TYR A 176 -5.79 -8.39 -18.21
CA TYR A 176 -4.53 -9.10 -17.99
C TYR A 176 -4.71 -10.59 -17.67
N TYR A 177 -5.88 -10.96 -17.15
CA TYR A 177 -6.14 -12.27 -16.55
C TYR A 177 -6.75 -13.27 -17.52
N ASP A 178 -6.35 -14.51 -17.39
CA ASP A 178 -7.12 -15.67 -17.79
C ASP A 178 -7.67 -16.40 -16.53
N ALA A 179 -8.42 -17.47 -16.72
CA ALA A 179 -9.02 -18.21 -15.61
C ALA A 179 -7.97 -18.75 -14.61
N THR A 180 -6.81 -19.18 -15.11
CA THR A 180 -5.71 -19.70 -14.27
C THR A 180 -5.08 -18.58 -13.44
N ALA A 181 -4.75 -17.46 -14.07
CA ALA A 181 -4.18 -16.29 -13.39
C ALA A 181 -5.14 -15.74 -12.32
N LYS A 182 -6.44 -15.69 -12.64
CA LYS A 182 -7.49 -15.30 -11.69
C LYS A 182 -7.52 -16.24 -10.48
N ALA A 183 -7.49 -17.55 -10.69
CA ALA A 183 -7.49 -18.52 -9.61
C ALA A 183 -6.26 -18.41 -8.71
N VAL A 184 -5.08 -18.16 -9.28
CA VAL A 184 -3.83 -17.95 -8.52
C VAL A 184 -3.99 -16.78 -7.56
N VAL A 185 -4.42 -15.62 -8.04
CA VAL A 185 -4.59 -14.42 -7.21
C VAL A 185 -5.71 -14.61 -6.19
N CYS A 186 -6.84 -15.21 -6.59
CA CYS A 186 -7.94 -15.52 -5.68
C CYS A 186 -7.48 -16.39 -4.50
N ASN A 187 -6.67 -17.40 -4.74
CA ASN A 187 -6.17 -18.28 -3.69
C ASN A 187 -5.18 -17.60 -2.75
N GLN A 188 -4.27 -16.80 -3.29
CA GLN A 188 -3.25 -16.11 -2.47
C GLN A 188 -3.85 -14.99 -1.62
N PHE A 189 -4.84 -14.27 -2.15
CA PHE A 189 -5.46 -13.11 -1.50
C PHE A 189 -6.89 -13.41 -1.01
N ARG A 190 -7.20 -14.67 -0.74
CA ARG A 190 -8.54 -15.09 -0.31
C ARG A 190 -9.03 -14.31 0.90
N PHE A 191 -8.15 -14.09 1.88
CA PHE A 191 -8.51 -13.35 3.08
C PHE A 191 -8.95 -11.92 2.76
N GLU A 192 -8.17 -11.19 1.95
CA GLU A 192 -8.46 -9.81 1.58
C GLU A 192 -9.72 -9.72 0.69
N ILE A 193 -9.90 -10.70 -0.21
CA ILE A 193 -11.08 -10.76 -1.08
C ILE A 193 -12.34 -10.96 -0.23
N ASP A 194 -12.32 -11.93 0.67
CA ASP A 194 -13.47 -12.27 1.51
C ASP A 194 -13.75 -11.17 2.56
N ALA A 195 -12.70 -10.68 3.26
CA ALA A 195 -12.84 -9.67 4.31
C ALA A 195 -13.33 -8.32 3.78
N PHE A 196 -12.91 -7.94 2.57
CA PHE A 196 -13.26 -6.63 2.01
C PHE A 196 -14.31 -6.70 0.89
N GLY A 197 -14.84 -7.88 0.57
CA GLY A 197 -15.86 -8.06 -0.47
C GLY A 197 -15.38 -7.65 -1.86
N TYR A 198 -14.09 -7.85 -2.16
CA TYR A 198 -13.56 -7.58 -3.49
C TYR A 198 -14.02 -8.63 -4.48
N SER A 199 -14.31 -8.17 -5.69
CA SER A 199 -14.63 -9.03 -6.83
C SER A 199 -13.70 -8.72 -8.01
N PHE A 200 -13.67 -9.66 -8.94
CA PHE A 200 -12.95 -9.51 -10.21
C PHE A 200 -13.70 -8.63 -11.18
#